data_5298f6ec88b7adf6559839fdcf5f226e
#
_entry.id   5298f6ec88b7adf6559839fdcf5f226e
#
_cell.length_a   1.000
_cell.length_b   1.000
_cell.length_c   1.000
_cell.angle_alpha   90.00
_cell.angle_beta   90.00
_cell.angle_gamma   90.00
#
_symmetry.space_group_name_H-M   'P 1'
#
loop_
_entity.id
_entity.type
_entity.pdbx_description
1 polymer ?
#
loop_
_entity_poly.entity_id
_entity_poly.type
_entity_poly.pdbx_seq_one_letter_code
_entity_poly.pdbx_strand_id
1 'polypeptide(L)'
;MLALDFMAGFAMTRKILFPLFSILALLLPMNLRGEVVDRIVALVNSEIITLSELEQMGKPFYDEVRKNSSAGEREEKMKEARMRVLDRLIEIKLLEGEMKKRKIEVSERDVDAVIQDVMKSSKLTENEMKKALAQEGMTLSSYRQQVRDELGKMRLVNLEIKSKIVIEEKELREYYRKNQEKFTDPLEVKIQQIFFPVPEKSSPEETAAVQREAQAILEKARKGEDFAELAKKYSRSPEAREGGVLGYFKHGELMPELEEAGFKLRPGETSDLVRTRAGFHILRVLERKGGEPRPFAEVQFKIREELSKTETKKRYEQWMKELKSKAYIDIRL
;
A
#
# COMPACT_ATOMS: atom_id res chain seq x y z
N MET A 1 10.88 -1.94 -8.87
CA MET A 1 9.59 -2.02 -8.20
C MET A 1 8.84 -0.68 -8.15
N LEU A 2 9.28 0.33 -8.89
CA LEU A 2 8.62 1.65 -9.02
C LEU A 2 7.83 1.84 -10.33
N ALA A 3 7.84 0.85 -11.21
CA ALA A 3 7.15 0.90 -12.51
C ALA A 3 5.77 0.20 -12.52
N LEU A 4 5.38 -0.48 -11.44
CA LEU A 4 4.15 -1.29 -11.37
C LEU A 4 2.95 -0.58 -10.73
N ASP A 5 3.16 0.53 -10.02
CA ASP A 5 2.06 1.22 -9.31
C ASP A 5 1.24 2.18 -10.20
N PHE A 6 1.61 2.35 -11.49
CA PHE A 6 0.90 3.27 -12.39
C PHE A 6 -0.31 2.64 -13.12
N MET A 7 -0.48 1.33 -13.04
CA MET A 7 -1.51 0.60 -13.82
C MET A 7 -2.78 0.20 -13.06
N ALA A 8 -2.89 0.54 -11.78
CA ALA A 8 -4.01 0.09 -10.93
C ALA A 8 -5.03 1.21 -10.64
N GLY A 9 -5.65 1.78 -11.65
CA GLY A 9 -6.66 2.81 -11.35
C GLY A 9 -7.50 3.28 -12.52
N PHE A 10 -8.05 2.39 -13.34
CA PHE A 10 -9.13 2.85 -14.22
C PHE A 10 -10.17 1.76 -14.50
N ALA A 11 -11.28 1.86 -13.80
CA ALA A 11 -12.47 1.07 -14.06
C ALA A 11 -13.44 1.85 -14.97
N MET A 12 -13.72 1.26 -16.05
CA MET A 12 -14.82 1.29 -17.02
C MET A 12 -16.09 2.05 -16.61
N THR A 13 -16.57 2.99 -17.44
CA THR A 13 -18.00 3.14 -17.70
C THR A 13 -18.28 3.52 -19.16
N ARG A 14 -19.21 2.78 -19.72
CA ARG A 14 -19.76 2.72 -21.06
C ARG A 14 -20.84 3.78 -21.26
N LYS A 15 -20.96 4.47 -22.40
CA LYS A 15 -22.21 4.53 -23.23
C LYS A 15 -22.07 5.45 -24.45
N ILE A 16 -22.30 4.85 -25.56
CA ILE A 16 -22.87 5.07 -26.89
C ILE A 16 -23.87 6.23 -26.99
N LEU A 17 -23.75 7.07 -28.05
CA LEU A 17 -24.84 7.35 -29.02
C LEU A 17 -24.35 8.19 -30.21
N PHE A 18 -24.58 7.68 -31.42
CA PHE A 18 -24.62 8.43 -32.68
C PHE A 18 -25.94 9.19 -32.82
N PRO A 19 -26.06 10.27 -33.63
CA PRO A 19 -26.48 10.05 -35.00
C PRO A 19 -25.91 10.97 -36.09
N LEU A 20 -25.95 10.42 -37.31
CA LEU A 20 -25.94 10.95 -38.65
C LEU A 20 -26.53 12.37 -38.86
N PHE A 21 -25.91 13.23 -39.69
CA PHE A 21 -26.60 13.89 -40.79
C PHE A 21 -25.63 14.66 -41.73
N SER A 22 -25.67 14.27 -42.97
CA SER A 22 -25.71 14.94 -44.29
C SER A 22 -24.81 16.14 -44.63
N ILE A 23 -24.03 15.91 -45.62
CA ILE A 23 -23.48 16.62 -46.79
C ILE A 23 -24.15 17.98 -47.15
N LEU A 24 -23.35 19.05 -47.23
CA LEU A 24 -23.48 20.09 -48.26
C LEU A 24 -22.11 20.70 -48.55
N ALA A 25 -21.83 20.84 -49.83
CA ALA A 25 -20.54 21.11 -50.46
C ALA A 25 -20.19 22.60 -50.55
N LEU A 26 -18.89 22.84 -50.68
CA LEU A 26 -18.19 23.97 -51.35
C LEU A 26 -18.38 25.37 -50.80
N LEU A 27 -17.38 25.74 -49.99
CA LEU A 27 -16.61 26.98 -50.21
C LEU A 27 -15.29 26.79 -49.45
N LEU A 28 -14.18 26.63 -50.17
CA LEU A 28 -12.86 26.54 -49.59
C LEU A 28 -12.46 27.91 -49.01
N PRO A 29 -12.39 28.05 -47.69
CA PRO A 29 -11.50 29.04 -47.14
C PRO A 29 -10.10 28.40 -47.15
N MET A 30 -9.16 29.03 -47.80
CA MET A 30 -7.74 28.79 -47.53
C MET A 30 -7.55 28.88 -46.01
N ASN A 31 -7.45 27.69 -45.36
CA ASN A 31 -6.94 27.64 -44.02
C ASN A 31 -5.48 28.08 -44.06
N LEU A 32 -5.24 29.36 -43.85
CA LEU A 32 -4.01 29.85 -43.27
C LEU A 32 -3.87 29.10 -41.95
N ARG A 33 -3.19 27.97 -41.97
CA ARG A 33 -2.63 27.35 -40.77
C ARG A 33 -1.60 28.37 -40.27
N GLY A 34 -2.04 29.31 -39.44
CA GLY A 34 -1.11 30.03 -38.59
C GLY A 34 -0.31 28.99 -37.85
N GLU A 35 0.97 28.97 -38.02
CA GLU A 35 1.91 28.22 -37.22
C GLU A 35 1.61 28.62 -35.76
N VAL A 36 1.00 27.73 -34.98
CA VAL A 36 0.75 27.99 -33.56
C VAL A 36 2.13 27.94 -32.90
N VAL A 37 2.75 29.11 -32.78
CA VAL A 37 3.99 29.27 -32.04
C VAL A 37 3.63 28.97 -30.57
N ASP A 38 4.08 27.82 -30.08
CA ASP A 38 3.82 27.39 -28.70
C ASP A 38 4.49 28.35 -27.73
N ARG A 39 3.75 28.81 -26.71
CA ARG A 39 4.26 29.81 -25.76
C ARG A 39 5.25 29.17 -24.79
N ILE A 40 6.43 29.76 -24.66
CA ILE A 40 7.41 29.36 -23.66
C ILE A 40 6.92 29.82 -22.28
N VAL A 41 6.77 28.88 -21.34
CA VAL A 41 6.34 29.13 -19.94
C VAL A 41 7.50 29.05 -18.96
N ALA A 42 8.59 28.39 -19.31
CA ALA A 42 9.83 28.46 -18.55
C ALA A 42 11.06 28.11 -19.41
N LEU A 43 12.23 28.57 -18.96
CA LEU A 43 13.53 28.19 -19.46
C LEU A 43 14.33 27.55 -18.30
N VAL A 44 14.89 26.38 -18.54
CA VAL A 44 15.71 25.63 -17.56
C VAL A 44 17.07 25.38 -18.20
N ASN A 45 18.09 26.13 -17.83
CA ASN A 45 19.37 26.19 -18.52
C ASN A 45 19.19 26.52 -20.03
N SER A 46 19.43 25.53 -20.91
CA SER A 46 19.21 25.64 -22.36
C SER A 46 17.92 25.00 -22.87
N GLU A 47 17.14 24.38 -21.99
CA GLU A 47 15.93 23.65 -22.34
C GLU A 47 14.70 24.50 -22.08
N ILE A 48 13.75 24.50 -23.02
CA ILE A 48 12.48 25.23 -22.90
C ILE A 48 11.39 24.32 -22.37
N ILE A 49 10.44 24.90 -21.64
CA ILE A 49 9.17 24.29 -21.30
C ILE A 49 8.08 25.11 -21.95
N THR A 50 7.22 24.46 -22.72
CA THR A 50 6.15 25.11 -23.47
C THR A 50 4.81 25.01 -22.73
N LEU A 51 3.86 25.88 -23.14
CA LEU A 51 2.51 25.86 -22.62
C LEU A 51 1.81 24.52 -22.94
N SER A 52 2.04 24.00 -24.15
CA SER A 52 1.48 22.72 -24.56
C SER A 52 1.97 21.55 -23.67
N GLU A 53 3.26 21.51 -23.34
CA GLU A 53 3.81 20.53 -22.39
C GLU A 53 3.16 20.67 -21.01
N LEU A 54 2.99 21.92 -20.53
CA LEU A 54 2.36 22.20 -19.24
C LEU A 54 0.89 21.75 -19.21
N GLU A 55 0.11 22.09 -20.23
CA GLU A 55 -1.30 21.73 -20.30
C GLU A 55 -1.50 20.21 -20.52
N GLN A 56 -0.65 19.58 -21.33
CA GLN A 56 -0.70 18.12 -21.54
C GLN A 56 -0.41 17.36 -20.25
N MET A 57 0.67 17.69 -19.54
CA MET A 57 1.02 17.04 -18.28
C MET A 57 0.02 17.37 -17.17
N GLY A 58 -0.51 18.59 -17.17
CA GLY A 58 -1.41 19.09 -16.14
C GLY A 58 -2.86 18.63 -16.29
N LYS A 59 -3.27 18.13 -17.46
CA LYS A 59 -4.66 17.82 -17.76
C LYS A 59 -5.38 16.98 -16.68
N PRO A 60 -4.83 15.85 -16.17
CA PRO A 60 -5.49 15.06 -15.13
C PRO A 60 -5.74 15.87 -13.85
N PHE A 61 -4.75 16.67 -13.43
CA PHE A 61 -4.83 17.49 -12.22
C PHE A 61 -5.82 18.64 -12.40
N TYR A 62 -5.84 19.26 -13.58
CA TYR A 62 -6.76 20.36 -13.89
C TYR A 62 -8.20 19.86 -13.95
N ASP A 63 -8.45 18.68 -14.50
CA ASP A 63 -9.78 18.06 -14.54
C ASP A 63 -10.27 17.70 -13.14
N GLU A 64 -9.38 17.25 -12.25
CA GLU A 64 -9.69 17.02 -10.85
C GLU A 64 -10.06 18.32 -10.12
N VAL A 65 -9.29 19.39 -10.30
CA VAL A 65 -9.60 20.72 -9.73
C VAL A 65 -10.95 21.22 -10.23
N ARG A 66 -11.25 21.06 -11.53
CA ARG A 66 -12.54 21.48 -12.11
C ARG A 66 -13.73 20.74 -11.50
N LYS A 67 -13.57 19.43 -11.20
CA LYS A 67 -14.64 18.59 -10.63
C LYS A 67 -14.84 18.84 -9.14
N ASN A 68 -13.77 19.02 -8.38
CA ASN A 68 -13.80 18.94 -6.92
C ASN A 68 -13.70 20.30 -6.22
N SER A 69 -13.65 21.43 -6.97
CA SER A 69 -13.50 22.77 -6.37
C SER A 69 -14.74 23.62 -6.58
N SER A 70 -15.11 24.37 -5.55
CA SER A 70 -16.13 25.42 -5.64
C SER A 70 -15.70 26.53 -6.60
N ALA A 71 -16.66 27.31 -7.12
CA ALA A 71 -16.37 28.39 -8.06
C ALA A 71 -15.37 29.43 -7.52
N GLY A 72 -15.44 29.74 -6.22
CA GLY A 72 -14.58 30.72 -5.57
C GLY A 72 -13.15 30.24 -5.31
N GLU A 73 -12.93 28.93 -5.17
CA GLU A 73 -11.61 28.34 -4.90
C GLU A 73 -10.89 27.86 -6.17
N ARG A 74 -11.62 27.73 -7.28
CA ARG A 74 -11.14 27.07 -8.48
C ARG A 74 -9.95 27.75 -9.12
N GLU A 75 -9.94 29.07 -9.16
CA GLU A 75 -8.86 29.84 -9.77
C GLU A 75 -7.54 29.66 -9.00
N GLU A 76 -7.59 29.78 -7.68
CA GLU A 76 -6.42 29.61 -6.82
C GLU A 76 -5.89 28.17 -6.89
N LYS A 77 -6.75 27.16 -6.75
CA LYS A 77 -6.36 25.74 -6.88
C LYS A 77 -5.82 25.41 -8.27
N MET A 78 -6.35 26.05 -9.32
CA MET A 78 -5.83 25.89 -10.69
C MET A 78 -4.43 26.47 -10.83
N LYS A 79 -4.20 27.66 -10.25
CA LYS A 79 -2.87 28.28 -10.23
C LYS A 79 -1.86 27.40 -9.46
N GLU A 80 -2.24 26.88 -8.31
CA GLU A 80 -1.39 25.94 -7.55
C GLU A 80 -1.10 24.67 -8.35
N ALA A 81 -2.11 24.08 -9.00
CA ALA A 81 -1.93 22.90 -9.84
C ALA A 81 -0.96 23.17 -10.99
N ARG A 82 -1.09 24.32 -11.68
CA ARG A 82 -0.14 24.72 -12.72
C ARG A 82 1.29 24.88 -12.21
N MET A 83 1.47 25.50 -11.05
CA MET A 83 2.80 25.65 -10.46
C MET A 83 3.42 24.31 -10.09
N ARG A 84 2.65 23.36 -9.53
CA ARG A 84 3.13 22.00 -9.24
C ARG A 84 3.53 21.24 -10.50
N VAL A 85 2.73 21.34 -11.56
CA VAL A 85 3.04 20.72 -12.86
C VAL A 85 4.29 21.34 -13.46
N LEU A 86 4.41 22.67 -13.42
CA LEU A 86 5.61 23.37 -13.91
C LEU A 86 6.86 22.94 -13.11
N ASP A 87 6.78 22.88 -11.78
CA ASP A 87 7.90 22.42 -10.95
C ASP A 87 8.33 20.99 -11.31
N ARG A 88 7.37 20.13 -11.62
CA ARG A 88 7.64 18.76 -12.09
C ARG A 88 8.31 18.74 -13.46
N LEU A 89 7.90 19.59 -14.40
CA LEU A 89 8.55 19.74 -15.71
C LEU A 89 9.97 20.25 -15.56
N ILE A 90 10.19 21.24 -14.68
CA ILE A 90 11.54 21.73 -14.35
C ILE A 90 12.43 20.58 -13.85
N GLU A 91 11.94 19.77 -12.93
CA GLU A 91 12.66 18.58 -12.43
C GLU A 91 13.02 17.61 -13.56
N ILE A 92 12.08 17.34 -14.48
CA ILE A 92 12.32 16.49 -15.64
C ILE A 92 13.44 17.06 -16.51
N LYS A 93 13.39 18.36 -16.85
CA LYS A 93 14.43 19.01 -17.67
C LYS A 93 15.80 18.98 -16.97
N LEU A 94 15.85 19.17 -15.65
CA LEU A 94 17.10 19.04 -14.89
C LEU A 94 17.68 17.62 -14.94
N LEU A 95 16.83 16.60 -14.78
CA LEU A 95 17.25 15.20 -14.88
C LEU A 95 17.71 14.85 -16.30
N GLU A 96 17.01 15.31 -17.33
CA GLU A 96 17.42 15.13 -18.72
C GLU A 96 18.80 15.77 -19.00
N GLY A 97 19.02 16.97 -18.46
CA GLY A 97 20.33 17.64 -18.53
C GLY A 97 21.43 16.86 -17.85
N GLU A 98 21.20 16.32 -16.66
CA GLU A 98 22.16 15.49 -15.95
C GLU A 98 22.39 14.14 -16.67
N MET A 99 21.35 13.52 -17.24
CA MET A 99 21.52 12.31 -18.07
C MET A 99 22.43 12.56 -19.27
N LYS A 100 22.23 13.66 -20.00
CA LYS A 100 23.07 14.08 -21.11
C LYS A 100 24.52 14.29 -20.66
N LYS A 101 24.71 15.03 -19.56
CA LYS A 101 26.03 15.31 -18.98
C LYS A 101 26.78 14.05 -18.54
N ARG A 102 26.08 13.07 -17.98
CA ARG A 102 26.64 11.79 -17.54
C ARG A 102 26.70 10.73 -18.64
N LYS A 103 26.29 11.07 -19.86
CA LYS A 103 26.23 10.14 -21.01
C LYS A 103 25.46 8.84 -20.67
N ILE A 104 24.32 9.00 -19.99
CA ILE A 104 23.48 7.86 -19.67
C ILE A 104 22.68 7.48 -20.92
N GLU A 105 23.04 6.33 -21.48
CA GLU A 105 22.38 5.78 -22.66
C GLU A 105 21.48 4.60 -22.29
N VAL A 106 20.33 4.50 -22.94
CA VAL A 106 19.40 3.38 -22.84
C VAL A 106 19.26 2.78 -24.23
N SER A 107 19.67 1.53 -24.38
CA SER A 107 19.62 0.85 -25.67
C SER A 107 18.19 0.40 -26.03
N GLU A 108 17.90 0.22 -27.32
CA GLU A 108 16.64 -0.38 -27.77
C GLU A 108 16.38 -1.74 -27.12
N ARG A 109 17.43 -2.53 -26.92
CA ARG A 109 17.36 -3.84 -26.27
C ARG A 109 16.85 -3.73 -24.82
N ASP A 110 17.28 -2.70 -24.07
CA ASP A 110 16.79 -2.46 -22.71
C ASP A 110 15.30 -2.12 -22.71
N VAL A 111 14.88 -1.28 -23.67
CA VAL A 111 13.47 -0.90 -23.84
C VAL A 111 12.62 -2.11 -24.22
N ASP A 112 13.09 -2.90 -25.17
CA ASP A 112 12.40 -4.13 -25.61
C ASP A 112 12.23 -5.12 -24.47
N ALA A 113 13.25 -5.30 -23.64
CA ALA A 113 13.20 -6.19 -22.48
C ALA A 113 12.08 -5.79 -21.51
N VAL A 114 12.00 -4.49 -21.17
CA VAL A 114 10.95 -3.98 -20.30
C VAL A 114 9.56 -4.18 -20.90
N ILE A 115 9.40 -3.87 -22.20
CA ILE A 115 8.11 -4.03 -22.88
C ILE A 115 7.68 -5.50 -22.92
N GLN A 116 8.61 -6.41 -23.20
CA GLN A 116 8.34 -7.85 -23.15
C GLN A 116 7.93 -8.33 -21.77
N ASP A 117 8.59 -7.83 -20.70
CA ASP A 117 8.24 -8.19 -19.33
C ASP A 117 6.85 -7.66 -18.94
N VAL A 118 6.49 -6.45 -19.38
CA VAL A 118 5.13 -5.90 -19.20
C VAL A 118 4.10 -6.77 -19.95
N MET A 119 4.36 -7.13 -21.20
CA MET A 119 3.45 -8.00 -21.97
C MET A 119 3.29 -9.37 -21.31
N LYS A 120 4.38 -9.99 -20.84
CA LYS A 120 4.33 -11.29 -20.13
C LYS A 120 3.56 -11.22 -18.83
N SER A 121 3.84 -10.23 -18.00
CA SER A 121 3.17 -10.06 -16.68
C SER A 121 1.68 -9.77 -16.81
N SER A 122 1.30 -9.00 -17.84
CA SER A 122 -0.10 -8.66 -18.16
C SER A 122 -0.78 -9.69 -19.07
N LYS A 123 -0.06 -10.72 -19.53
CA LYS A 123 -0.53 -11.74 -20.48
C LYS A 123 -1.09 -11.13 -21.77
N LEU A 124 -0.47 -10.08 -22.28
CA LEU A 124 -0.88 -9.38 -23.48
C LEU A 124 -0.01 -9.77 -24.67
N THR A 125 -0.63 -9.90 -25.82
CA THR A 125 0.05 -9.88 -27.11
C THR A 125 0.41 -8.45 -27.51
N GLU A 126 1.32 -8.27 -28.46
CA GLU A 126 1.70 -6.94 -28.95
C GLU A 126 0.49 -6.15 -29.51
N ASN A 127 -0.44 -6.85 -30.19
CA ASN A 127 -1.65 -6.23 -30.74
C ASN A 127 -2.61 -5.77 -29.64
N GLU A 128 -2.75 -6.55 -28.58
CA GLU A 128 -3.58 -6.17 -27.43
C GLU A 128 -2.96 -5.00 -26.67
N MET A 129 -1.64 -4.99 -26.51
CA MET A 129 -0.92 -3.85 -25.93
C MET A 129 -1.11 -2.57 -26.76
N LYS A 130 -0.97 -2.66 -28.11
CA LYS A 130 -1.24 -1.51 -29.01
C LYS A 130 -2.66 -0.97 -28.85
N LYS A 131 -3.66 -1.87 -28.73
CA LYS A 131 -5.06 -1.48 -28.51
C LYS A 131 -5.27 -0.82 -27.15
N ALA A 132 -4.67 -1.35 -26.08
CA ALA A 132 -4.75 -0.76 -24.76
C ALA A 132 -4.12 0.65 -24.72
N LEU A 133 -2.94 0.81 -25.30
CA LEU A 133 -2.28 2.12 -25.41
C LEU A 133 -3.12 3.12 -26.22
N ALA A 134 -3.73 2.67 -27.33
CA ALA A 134 -4.60 3.54 -28.14
C ALA A 134 -5.84 4.02 -27.39
N GLN A 135 -6.41 3.21 -26.48
CA GLN A 135 -7.51 3.62 -25.61
C GLN A 135 -7.10 4.73 -24.62
N GLU A 136 -5.83 4.78 -24.25
CA GLU A 136 -5.23 5.81 -23.40
C GLU A 136 -4.67 6.99 -24.24
N GLY A 137 -4.91 7.00 -25.56
CA GLY A 137 -4.41 8.05 -26.47
C GLY A 137 -2.91 7.97 -26.74
N MET A 138 -2.26 6.83 -26.48
CA MET A 138 -0.84 6.61 -26.67
C MET A 138 -0.55 5.72 -27.86
N THR A 139 0.62 5.93 -28.49
CA THR A 139 1.18 5.01 -29.50
C THR A 139 2.23 4.10 -28.85
N LEU A 140 2.52 2.97 -29.46
CA LEU A 140 3.62 2.12 -29.01
C LEU A 140 4.96 2.88 -29.05
N SER A 141 5.17 3.77 -30.02
CA SER A 141 6.38 4.60 -30.09
C SER A 141 6.50 5.58 -28.92
N SER A 142 5.41 6.28 -28.57
CA SER A 142 5.41 7.17 -27.41
C SER A 142 5.62 6.42 -26.10
N TYR A 143 5.02 5.24 -25.96
CA TYR A 143 5.26 4.38 -24.81
C TYR A 143 6.72 3.91 -24.72
N ARG A 144 7.33 3.51 -25.82
CA ARG A 144 8.76 3.17 -25.89
C ARG A 144 9.65 4.32 -25.44
N GLN A 145 9.30 5.54 -25.83
CA GLN A 145 10.04 6.73 -25.39
C GLN A 145 9.90 6.94 -23.88
N GLN A 146 8.70 6.82 -23.33
CA GLN A 146 8.49 6.90 -21.87
C GLN A 146 9.30 5.84 -21.11
N VAL A 147 9.31 4.60 -21.60
CA VAL A 147 10.14 3.53 -20.99
C VAL A 147 11.62 3.89 -21.04
N ARG A 148 12.11 4.43 -22.15
CA ARG A 148 13.50 4.88 -22.28
C ARG A 148 13.85 5.98 -21.28
N ASP A 149 13.00 6.98 -21.17
CA ASP A 149 13.19 8.12 -20.26
C ASP A 149 13.20 7.65 -18.79
N GLU A 150 12.30 6.74 -18.42
CA GLU A 150 12.23 6.20 -17.08
C GLU A 150 13.43 5.31 -16.74
N LEU A 151 13.90 4.48 -17.68
CA LEU A 151 15.13 3.72 -17.52
C LEU A 151 16.35 4.63 -17.35
N GLY A 152 16.41 5.70 -18.12
CA GLY A 152 17.46 6.71 -18.02
C GLY A 152 17.50 7.36 -16.64
N LYS A 153 16.34 7.82 -16.15
CA LYS A 153 16.18 8.40 -14.81
C LYS A 153 16.57 7.39 -13.72
N MET A 154 16.13 6.13 -13.85
CA MET A 154 16.47 5.08 -12.90
C MET A 154 17.99 4.83 -12.85
N ARG A 155 18.67 4.79 -14.01
CA ARG A 155 20.13 4.67 -14.10
C ARG A 155 20.84 5.86 -13.46
N LEU A 156 20.36 7.06 -13.71
CA LEU A 156 20.88 8.30 -13.13
C LEU A 156 20.76 8.29 -11.60
N VAL A 157 19.56 7.99 -11.07
CA VAL A 157 19.31 7.90 -9.62
C VAL A 157 20.17 6.79 -8.98
N ASN A 158 20.33 5.67 -9.68
CA ASN A 158 21.19 4.60 -9.20
C ASN A 158 22.65 5.06 -9.11
N LEU A 159 23.16 5.73 -10.15
CA LEU A 159 24.52 6.24 -10.22
C LEU A 159 24.79 7.33 -9.16
N GLU A 160 23.91 8.31 -9.08
CA GLU A 160 24.14 9.49 -8.24
C GLU A 160 23.78 9.30 -6.77
N ILE A 161 22.87 8.39 -6.48
CA ILE A 161 22.31 8.25 -5.13
C ILE A 161 22.47 6.84 -4.60
N LYS A 162 21.82 5.85 -5.20
CA LYS A 162 21.73 4.51 -4.60
C LYS A 162 23.09 3.84 -4.43
N SER A 163 23.99 3.96 -5.41
CA SER A 163 25.34 3.39 -5.34
C SER A 163 26.21 3.96 -4.20
N LYS A 164 25.84 5.15 -3.71
CA LYS A 164 26.55 5.85 -2.62
C LYS A 164 25.91 5.64 -1.24
N ILE A 165 24.81 4.87 -1.16
CA ILE A 165 24.14 4.56 0.10
C ILE A 165 24.77 3.30 0.68
N VAL A 166 25.36 3.46 1.85
CA VAL A 166 25.84 2.35 2.68
C VAL A 166 25.00 2.36 3.96
N ILE A 167 24.31 1.26 4.23
CA ILE A 167 23.57 1.07 5.48
C ILE A 167 24.38 0.11 6.33
N GLU A 168 24.94 0.61 7.41
CA GLU A 168 25.76 -0.16 8.34
C GLU A 168 24.90 -1.10 9.21
N GLU A 169 25.46 -2.19 9.67
CA GLU A 169 24.76 -3.14 10.54
C GLU A 169 24.31 -2.49 11.85
N LYS A 170 25.07 -1.55 12.37
CA LYS A 170 24.71 -0.77 13.55
C LYS A 170 23.37 -0.03 13.36
N GLU A 171 23.17 0.58 12.19
CA GLU A 171 21.92 1.29 11.86
C GLU A 171 20.72 0.33 11.77
N LEU A 172 20.93 -0.86 11.18
CA LEU A 172 19.91 -1.90 11.10
C LEU A 172 19.47 -2.36 12.50
N ARG A 173 20.45 -2.63 13.39
CA ARG A 173 20.17 -3.05 14.78
C ARG A 173 19.51 -1.95 15.58
N GLU A 174 19.91 -0.71 15.39
CA GLU A 174 19.30 0.44 16.06
C GLU A 174 17.84 0.64 15.60
N TYR A 175 17.61 0.53 14.30
CA TYR A 175 16.26 0.61 13.73
C TYR A 175 15.36 -0.51 14.27
N TYR A 176 15.85 -1.75 14.28
CA TYR A 176 15.13 -2.89 14.84
C TYR A 176 14.75 -2.66 16.30
N ARG A 177 15.71 -2.23 17.13
CA ARG A 177 15.48 -1.96 18.55
C ARG A 177 14.42 -0.87 18.78
N LYS A 178 14.41 0.17 17.94
CA LYS A 178 13.45 1.30 18.07
C LYS A 178 12.07 0.97 17.51
N ASN A 179 11.95 -0.08 16.70
CA ASN A 179 10.71 -0.38 15.96
C ASN A 179 10.29 -1.86 16.12
N GLN A 180 10.55 -2.47 17.26
CA GLN A 180 10.25 -3.89 17.50
C GLN A 180 8.77 -4.23 17.24
N GLU A 181 7.87 -3.33 17.55
CA GLU A 181 6.43 -3.45 17.28
C GLU A 181 6.09 -3.72 15.82
N LYS A 182 6.86 -3.14 14.86
CA LYS A 182 6.67 -3.37 13.42
C LYS A 182 7.05 -4.78 12.98
N PHE A 183 7.80 -5.47 13.81
CA PHE A 183 8.32 -6.81 13.55
C PHE A 183 7.72 -7.86 14.50
N THR A 184 6.72 -7.46 15.28
CA THR A 184 5.99 -8.33 16.19
C THR A 184 4.69 -8.75 15.53
N ASP A 185 4.52 -10.04 15.35
CA ASP A 185 3.25 -10.57 14.89
C ASP A 185 2.22 -10.48 16.03
N PRO A 186 0.95 -10.19 15.74
CA PRO A 186 -0.09 -10.15 16.78
C PRO A 186 -0.07 -11.41 17.62
N LEU A 187 -0.21 -11.24 18.94
CA LEU A 187 -0.36 -12.37 19.83
C LEU A 187 -1.69 -13.08 19.57
N GLU A 188 -1.62 -14.38 19.31
CA GLU A 188 -2.76 -15.28 19.20
C GLU A 188 -2.68 -16.35 20.28
N VAL A 189 -3.80 -16.64 20.91
CA VAL A 189 -3.93 -17.71 21.90
C VAL A 189 -4.92 -18.75 21.39
N LYS A 190 -4.52 -20.03 21.43
CA LYS A 190 -5.41 -21.15 21.13
C LYS A 190 -6.07 -21.60 22.42
N ILE A 191 -7.39 -21.48 22.46
CA ILE A 191 -8.17 -21.69 23.68
C ILE A 191 -9.01 -22.95 23.57
N GLN A 192 -9.06 -23.67 24.66
CA GLN A 192 -10.05 -24.71 25.02
C GLN A 192 -10.98 -24.13 26.06
N GLN A 193 -12.27 -24.54 26.05
CA GLN A 193 -13.30 -24.08 26.97
C GLN A 193 -14.17 -25.22 27.52
N ILE A 194 -14.51 -25.12 28.79
CA ILE A 194 -15.65 -25.81 29.37
C ILE A 194 -16.67 -24.77 29.75
N PHE A 195 -17.88 -24.85 29.22
CA PHE A 195 -18.91 -23.84 29.38
C PHE A 195 -20.13 -24.39 30.10
N PHE A 196 -20.57 -23.67 31.13
CA PHE A 196 -21.77 -23.90 31.90
C PHE A 196 -22.73 -22.74 31.73
N PRO A 197 -23.78 -22.86 30.90
CA PRO A 197 -24.73 -21.78 30.66
C PRO A 197 -25.53 -21.48 31.92
N VAL A 198 -25.81 -20.19 32.13
CA VAL A 198 -26.75 -19.72 33.12
C VAL A 198 -27.79 -18.86 32.36
N PRO A 199 -29.03 -19.39 32.22
CA PRO A 199 -30.10 -18.62 31.60
C PRO A 199 -30.35 -17.27 32.29
N GLU A 200 -30.71 -16.26 31.54
CA GLU A 200 -30.90 -14.89 32.04
C GLU A 200 -31.95 -14.75 33.16
N LYS A 201 -32.90 -15.68 33.20
CA LYS A 201 -33.98 -15.72 34.19
C LYS A 201 -33.74 -16.69 35.32
N SER A 202 -32.51 -17.20 35.47
CA SER A 202 -32.17 -18.14 36.57
C SER A 202 -32.25 -17.46 37.91
N SER A 203 -32.78 -18.22 38.90
CA SER A 203 -32.76 -17.76 40.29
C SER A 203 -31.33 -17.72 40.86
N PRO A 204 -31.10 -17.00 41.98
CA PRO A 204 -29.81 -17.02 42.68
C PRO A 204 -29.38 -18.45 43.08
N GLU A 205 -30.32 -19.30 43.50
CA GLU A 205 -30.07 -20.68 43.90
C GLU A 205 -29.64 -21.55 42.71
N GLU A 206 -30.29 -21.42 41.54
CA GLU A 206 -29.92 -22.08 40.30
C GLU A 206 -28.53 -21.65 39.82
N THR A 207 -28.26 -20.34 39.84
CA THR A 207 -26.96 -19.80 39.49
C THR A 207 -25.85 -20.37 40.41
N ALA A 208 -26.08 -20.41 41.72
CA ALA A 208 -25.15 -20.96 42.66
C ALA A 208 -24.94 -22.49 42.51
N ALA A 209 -25.97 -23.21 42.07
CA ALA A 209 -25.85 -24.64 41.75
C ALA A 209 -24.92 -24.85 40.52
N VAL A 210 -25.10 -24.08 39.44
CA VAL A 210 -24.25 -24.15 38.26
C VAL A 210 -22.80 -23.73 38.61
N GLN A 211 -22.63 -22.71 39.44
CA GLN A 211 -21.30 -22.29 39.90
C GLN A 211 -20.58 -23.40 40.66
N ARG A 212 -21.27 -24.11 41.57
CA ARG A 212 -20.70 -25.26 42.32
C ARG A 212 -20.31 -26.40 41.39
N GLU A 213 -21.15 -26.71 40.39
CA GLU A 213 -20.82 -27.69 39.36
C GLU A 213 -19.56 -27.30 38.60
N ALA A 214 -19.50 -26.07 38.09
CA ALA A 214 -18.35 -25.56 37.36
C ALA A 214 -17.08 -25.57 38.24
N GLN A 215 -17.18 -25.19 39.50
CA GLN A 215 -16.05 -25.20 40.43
C GLN A 215 -15.54 -26.63 40.67
N ALA A 216 -16.42 -27.61 40.83
CA ALA A 216 -16.03 -29.01 40.99
C ALA A 216 -15.27 -29.55 39.75
N ILE A 217 -15.65 -29.11 38.55
CA ILE A 217 -14.96 -29.50 37.31
C ILE A 217 -13.62 -28.73 37.15
N LEU A 218 -13.56 -27.49 37.57
CA LEU A 218 -12.30 -26.72 37.64
C LEU A 218 -11.27 -27.45 38.55
N GLU A 219 -11.69 -27.94 39.72
CA GLU A 219 -10.81 -28.67 40.61
C GLU A 219 -10.30 -29.98 39.99
N LYS A 220 -11.12 -30.70 39.23
CA LYS A 220 -10.68 -31.88 38.46
C LYS A 220 -9.63 -31.53 37.42
N ALA A 221 -9.88 -30.46 36.62
CA ALA A 221 -8.94 -29.96 35.62
C ALA A 221 -7.60 -29.58 36.25
N ARG A 222 -7.61 -28.93 37.44
CA ARG A 222 -6.41 -28.53 38.19
C ARG A 222 -5.67 -29.74 38.79
N LYS A 223 -6.37 -30.81 39.10
CA LYS A 223 -5.76 -32.08 39.54
C LYS A 223 -5.15 -32.91 38.42
N GLY A 224 -5.24 -32.41 37.16
CA GLY A 224 -4.61 -33.04 36.01
C GLY A 224 -5.51 -34.02 35.24
N GLU A 225 -6.82 -34.07 35.54
CA GLU A 225 -7.75 -34.78 34.65
C GLU A 225 -7.73 -34.17 33.23
N ASP A 226 -7.91 -35.04 32.23
CA ASP A 226 -7.87 -34.57 30.82
C ASP A 226 -8.96 -33.54 30.54
N PHE A 227 -8.52 -32.32 30.15
CA PHE A 227 -9.41 -31.20 29.93
C PHE A 227 -10.37 -31.46 28.78
N ALA A 228 -9.91 -32.13 27.72
CA ALA A 228 -10.77 -32.42 26.56
C ALA A 228 -11.87 -33.44 26.94
N GLU A 229 -11.55 -34.45 27.76
CA GLU A 229 -12.55 -35.41 28.26
C GLU A 229 -13.52 -34.74 29.24
N LEU A 230 -13.04 -33.83 30.10
CA LEU A 230 -13.92 -33.02 30.94
C LEU A 230 -14.83 -32.13 30.09
N ALA A 231 -14.30 -31.50 29.02
CA ALA A 231 -15.12 -30.71 28.11
C ALA A 231 -16.18 -31.53 27.40
N LYS A 232 -15.83 -32.71 26.87
CA LYS A 232 -16.80 -33.62 26.24
C LYS A 232 -17.92 -34.02 27.17
N LYS A 233 -17.60 -34.26 28.45
CA LYS A 233 -18.53 -34.77 29.43
C LYS A 233 -19.41 -33.73 30.07
N TYR A 234 -18.87 -32.53 30.32
CA TYR A 234 -19.52 -31.51 31.16
C TYR A 234 -19.81 -30.21 30.46
N SER A 235 -19.08 -29.85 29.39
CA SER A 235 -19.31 -28.60 28.66
C SER A 235 -20.64 -28.66 27.91
N ARG A 236 -21.30 -27.52 27.89
CA ARG A 236 -22.54 -27.32 27.13
C ARG A 236 -22.34 -26.39 25.92
N SER A 237 -21.08 -26.20 25.52
CA SER A 237 -20.74 -25.48 24.29
C SER A 237 -20.89 -26.41 23.07
N PRO A 238 -21.10 -25.85 21.85
CA PRO A 238 -21.10 -26.61 20.60
C PRO A 238 -19.82 -27.44 20.40
N GLU A 239 -18.67 -26.89 20.80
CA GLU A 239 -17.33 -27.47 20.65
C GLU A 239 -17.01 -28.53 21.68
N ALA A 240 -17.90 -28.82 22.61
CA ALA A 240 -17.73 -29.83 23.63
C ALA A 240 -17.35 -31.21 23.05
N ARG A 241 -17.97 -31.60 21.92
CA ARG A 241 -17.72 -32.87 21.24
C ARG A 241 -16.28 -33.01 20.72
N GLU A 242 -15.66 -31.87 20.40
CA GLU A 242 -14.28 -31.75 19.93
C GLU A 242 -13.31 -31.43 21.07
N GLY A 243 -13.72 -31.72 22.32
CA GLY A 243 -12.89 -31.45 23.50
C GLY A 243 -12.88 -29.95 23.89
N GLY A 244 -13.81 -29.15 23.42
CA GLY A 244 -13.94 -27.75 23.78
C GLY A 244 -12.95 -26.79 23.09
N VAL A 245 -12.30 -27.19 21.99
CA VAL A 245 -11.33 -26.35 21.28
C VAL A 245 -12.05 -25.27 20.48
N LEU A 246 -11.82 -23.99 20.84
CA LEU A 246 -12.42 -22.84 20.16
C LEU A 246 -11.58 -22.34 18.99
N GLY A 247 -10.28 -22.63 18.95
CA GLY A 247 -9.35 -22.10 17.94
C GLY A 247 -8.45 -20.99 18.45
N TYR A 248 -7.86 -20.22 17.52
CA TYR A 248 -6.97 -19.11 17.82
C TYR A 248 -7.75 -17.79 17.87
N PHE A 249 -7.39 -16.94 18.84
CA PHE A 249 -7.97 -15.62 19.05
C PHE A 249 -6.89 -14.56 19.22
N LYS A 250 -7.13 -13.40 18.64
CA LYS A 250 -6.37 -12.17 18.87
C LYS A 250 -7.05 -11.30 19.92
N HIS A 251 -6.34 -10.30 20.40
CA HIS A 251 -6.96 -9.28 21.25
C HIS A 251 -8.16 -8.63 20.53
N GLY A 252 -9.27 -8.48 21.24
CA GLY A 252 -10.53 -7.92 20.75
C GLY A 252 -11.49 -8.92 20.10
N GLU A 253 -11.12 -10.21 19.98
CA GLU A 253 -11.97 -11.23 19.37
C GLU A 253 -12.78 -12.07 20.38
N LEU A 254 -12.50 -11.93 21.67
CA LEU A 254 -13.22 -12.58 22.77
C LEU A 254 -14.04 -11.57 23.58
N MET A 255 -15.00 -12.10 24.36
CA MET A 255 -15.62 -11.30 25.39
C MET A 255 -14.57 -10.80 26.40
N PRO A 256 -14.67 -9.56 26.93
CA PRO A 256 -13.63 -8.96 27.75
C PRO A 256 -13.19 -9.84 28.92
N GLU A 257 -14.13 -10.53 29.58
CA GLU A 257 -13.84 -11.38 30.73
C GLU A 257 -13.05 -12.64 30.34
N LEU A 258 -13.35 -13.21 29.16
CA LEU A 258 -12.64 -14.37 28.61
C LEU A 258 -11.27 -13.97 28.07
N GLU A 259 -11.19 -12.79 27.46
CA GLU A 259 -9.95 -12.24 26.95
C GLU A 259 -8.97 -11.98 28.10
N GLU A 260 -9.41 -11.27 29.15
CA GLU A 260 -8.57 -10.99 30.30
C GLU A 260 -8.06 -12.28 30.97
N ALA A 261 -8.89 -13.29 31.09
CA ALA A 261 -8.49 -14.58 31.66
C ALA A 261 -7.56 -15.36 30.73
N GLY A 262 -7.93 -15.50 29.44
CA GLY A 262 -7.20 -16.35 28.49
C GLY A 262 -5.82 -15.81 28.13
N PHE A 263 -5.68 -14.51 27.90
CA PHE A 263 -4.40 -13.92 27.50
C PHE A 263 -3.35 -13.84 28.62
N LYS A 264 -3.75 -14.01 29.88
CA LYS A 264 -2.82 -14.11 31.02
C LYS A 264 -2.21 -15.48 31.19
N LEU A 265 -2.85 -16.53 30.65
CA LEU A 265 -2.43 -17.92 30.83
C LEU A 265 -1.25 -18.29 29.94
N ARG A 266 -0.39 -19.15 30.45
CA ARG A 266 0.64 -19.84 29.65
C ARG A 266 0.05 -21.10 28.99
N PRO A 267 0.70 -21.62 27.94
CA PRO A 267 0.32 -22.90 27.38
C PRO A 267 0.23 -23.99 28.45
N GLY A 268 -0.87 -24.74 28.48
CA GLY A 268 -1.17 -25.77 29.47
C GLY A 268 -1.87 -25.28 30.74
N GLU A 269 -1.87 -23.98 31.02
CA GLU A 269 -2.53 -23.42 32.20
C GLU A 269 -4.05 -23.34 32.04
N THR A 270 -4.75 -23.52 33.16
CA THR A 270 -6.21 -23.42 33.27
C THR A 270 -6.57 -22.18 34.08
N SER A 271 -7.57 -21.42 33.62
CA SER A 271 -8.06 -20.22 34.29
C SER A 271 -8.71 -20.51 35.63
N ASP A 272 -8.94 -19.47 36.42
CA ASP A 272 -10.00 -19.49 37.41
C ASP A 272 -11.37 -19.58 36.71
N LEU A 273 -12.43 -19.76 37.52
CA LEU A 273 -13.79 -19.76 37.01
C LEU A 273 -14.16 -18.34 36.54
N VAL A 274 -14.38 -18.21 35.23
CA VAL A 274 -14.72 -16.92 34.61
C VAL A 274 -16.23 -16.78 34.50
N ARG A 275 -16.78 -15.71 35.07
CA ARG A 275 -18.21 -15.38 34.94
C ARG A 275 -18.41 -14.42 33.79
N THR A 276 -19.32 -14.75 32.88
CA THR A 276 -19.84 -13.85 31.82
C THR A 276 -21.36 -13.75 31.92
N ARG A 277 -21.93 -12.91 31.08
CA ARG A 277 -23.40 -12.83 30.96
C ARG A 277 -24.05 -14.17 30.58
N ALA A 278 -23.36 -15.00 29.78
CA ALA A 278 -23.85 -16.28 29.29
C ALA A 278 -23.76 -17.40 30.32
N GLY A 279 -22.87 -17.31 31.31
CA GLY A 279 -22.68 -18.38 32.31
C GLY A 279 -21.26 -18.38 32.87
N PHE A 280 -20.80 -19.57 33.25
CA PHE A 280 -19.47 -19.81 33.78
C PHE A 280 -18.61 -20.54 32.77
N HIS A 281 -17.36 -20.15 32.71
CA HIS A 281 -16.38 -20.66 31.75
C HIS A 281 -15.10 -21.10 32.50
N ILE A 282 -14.53 -22.20 32.10
CA ILE A 282 -13.17 -22.62 32.46
C ILE A 282 -12.39 -22.61 31.15
N LEU A 283 -11.28 -21.88 31.10
CA LEU A 283 -10.43 -21.78 29.92
C LEU A 283 -9.11 -22.51 30.13
N ARG A 284 -8.58 -23.11 29.08
CA ARG A 284 -7.20 -23.59 29.02
C ARG A 284 -6.56 -23.06 27.75
N VAL A 285 -5.35 -22.53 27.85
CA VAL A 285 -4.56 -22.15 26.70
C VAL A 285 -3.77 -23.36 26.22
N LEU A 286 -3.95 -23.75 24.97
CA LEU A 286 -3.22 -24.83 24.32
C LEU A 286 -1.89 -24.37 23.75
N GLU A 287 -1.90 -23.21 23.11
CA GLU A 287 -0.78 -22.67 22.37
C GLU A 287 -0.83 -21.14 22.33
N ARG A 288 0.33 -20.51 22.21
CA ARG A 288 0.47 -19.08 21.96
C ARG A 288 1.35 -18.89 20.73
N LYS A 289 0.96 -17.97 19.83
CA LYS A 289 1.72 -17.60 18.66
C LYS A 289 1.87 -16.08 18.60
N GLY A 290 2.99 -15.61 18.05
CA GLY A 290 3.27 -14.16 18.00
C GLY A 290 3.50 -13.54 19.38
N GLY A 291 3.32 -12.23 19.46
CA GLY A 291 3.53 -11.45 20.68
C GLY A 291 5.00 -11.12 20.98
N GLU A 292 5.92 -11.79 20.31
CA GLU A 292 7.36 -11.53 20.40
C GLU A 292 7.88 -10.95 19.08
N PRO A 293 8.83 -10.02 19.12
CA PRO A 293 9.45 -9.52 17.90
C PRO A 293 10.18 -10.64 17.16
N ARG A 294 9.96 -10.77 15.86
CA ARG A 294 10.72 -11.71 15.03
C ARG A 294 12.22 -11.44 15.15
N PRO A 295 13.06 -12.49 15.20
CA PRO A 295 14.50 -12.35 15.32
C PRO A 295 15.08 -11.39 14.28
N PHE A 296 16.06 -10.56 14.68
CA PHE A 296 16.72 -9.60 13.81
C PHE A 296 17.18 -10.22 12.49
N ALA A 297 17.74 -11.44 12.54
CA ALA A 297 18.24 -12.16 11.37
C ALA A 297 17.16 -12.38 10.29
N GLU A 298 15.91 -12.58 10.68
CA GLU A 298 14.79 -12.80 9.75
C GLU A 298 14.31 -11.50 9.10
N VAL A 299 14.42 -10.38 9.81
CA VAL A 299 13.88 -9.10 9.37
C VAL A 299 14.93 -8.12 8.86
N GLN A 300 16.22 -8.41 9.03
CA GLN A 300 17.32 -7.50 8.67
C GLN A 300 17.30 -7.07 7.19
N PHE A 301 16.89 -7.96 6.28
CA PHE A 301 16.78 -7.61 4.86
C PHE A 301 15.67 -6.59 4.62
N LYS A 302 14.50 -6.79 5.24
CA LYS A 302 13.37 -5.86 5.17
C LYS A 302 13.74 -4.49 5.76
N ILE A 303 14.45 -4.47 6.89
CA ILE A 303 14.94 -3.24 7.52
C ILE A 303 15.90 -2.52 6.59
N ARG A 304 16.83 -3.23 5.95
CA ARG A 304 17.79 -2.66 4.99
C ARG A 304 17.07 -2.02 3.80
N GLU A 305 16.06 -2.70 3.24
CA GLU A 305 15.25 -2.13 2.16
C GLU A 305 14.55 -0.84 2.59
N GLU A 306 13.92 -0.84 3.77
CA GLU A 306 13.18 0.31 4.30
C GLU A 306 14.10 1.51 4.56
N LEU A 307 15.24 1.28 5.19
CA LEU A 307 16.25 2.32 5.41
C LEU A 307 16.86 2.82 4.09
N SER A 308 17.20 1.91 3.17
CA SER A 308 17.71 2.29 1.85
C SER A 308 16.71 3.12 1.06
N LYS A 309 15.42 2.77 1.11
CA LYS A 309 14.34 3.53 0.47
C LYS A 309 14.22 4.93 1.07
N THR A 310 14.26 5.02 2.39
CA THR A 310 14.17 6.29 3.13
C THR A 310 15.36 7.19 2.82
N GLU A 311 16.58 6.65 2.87
CA GLU A 311 17.79 7.39 2.59
C GLU A 311 17.87 7.80 1.11
N THR A 312 17.42 6.92 0.19
CA THR A 312 17.31 7.26 -1.23
C THR A 312 16.39 8.46 -1.45
N LYS A 313 15.22 8.47 -0.82
CA LYS A 313 14.27 9.59 -0.91
C LYS A 313 14.89 10.88 -0.40
N LYS A 314 15.48 10.85 0.79
CA LYS A 314 16.12 12.01 1.43
C LYS A 314 17.24 12.59 0.55
N ARG A 315 18.13 11.72 0.05
CA ARG A 315 19.24 12.14 -0.82
C ARG A 315 18.76 12.65 -2.18
N TYR A 316 17.70 12.06 -2.72
CA TYR A 316 17.09 12.54 -3.96
C TYR A 316 16.53 13.95 -3.80
N GLU A 317 15.78 14.21 -2.73
CA GLU A 317 15.23 15.55 -2.43
C GLU A 317 16.34 16.58 -2.25
N GLN A 318 17.39 16.24 -1.53
CA GLN A 318 18.56 17.10 -1.34
C GLN A 318 19.28 17.37 -2.67
N TRP A 319 19.53 16.32 -3.44
CA TRP A 319 20.19 16.43 -4.73
C TRP A 319 19.36 17.25 -5.73
N MET A 320 18.05 17.07 -5.78
CA MET A 320 17.16 17.87 -6.61
C MET A 320 17.18 19.35 -6.20
N LYS A 321 17.20 19.64 -4.89
CA LYS A 321 17.37 21.01 -4.40
C LYS A 321 18.70 21.61 -4.85
N GLU A 322 19.78 20.85 -4.82
CA GLU A 322 21.08 21.29 -5.32
C GLU A 322 21.08 21.54 -6.85
N LEU A 323 20.43 20.65 -7.62
CA LEU A 323 20.30 20.85 -9.06
C LEU A 323 19.52 22.13 -9.37
N LYS A 324 18.38 22.36 -8.70
CA LYS A 324 17.59 23.57 -8.86
C LYS A 324 18.39 24.84 -8.49
N SER A 325 19.19 24.79 -7.43
CA SER A 325 19.98 25.96 -6.99
C SER A 325 21.12 26.33 -7.93
N LYS A 326 21.64 25.36 -8.70
CA LYS A 326 22.74 25.55 -9.65
C LYS A 326 22.25 25.84 -11.08
N ALA A 327 20.97 25.62 -11.36
CA ALA A 327 20.40 25.82 -12.68
C ALA A 327 19.93 27.26 -12.87
N TYR A 328 20.02 27.74 -14.12
CA TYR A 328 19.30 28.92 -14.51
C TYR A 328 17.84 28.55 -14.78
N ILE A 329 16.91 29.09 -14.01
CA ILE A 329 15.47 28.85 -14.15
C ILE A 329 14.77 30.20 -14.30
N ASP A 330 14.13 30.45 -15.47
CA ASP A 330 13.35 31.63 -15.76
C ASP A 330 11.89 31.23 -16.06
N ILE A 331 10.97 31.59 -15.17
CA ILE A 331 9.54 31.27 -15.25
C ILE A 331 8.77 32.44 -15.85
N ARG A 332 7.96 32.18 -16.90
CA ARG A 332 7.19 33.15 -17.70
C ARG A 332 5.69 32.79 -17.77
N LEU A 333 5.15 32.23 -16.73
CA LEU A 333 3.72 31.82 -16.64
C LEU A 333 2.78 33.03 -16.68
#